data_3ae1fa85e45f58041a36cc3098568df9
#
_entry.id   3ae1fa85e45f58041a36cc3098568df9
#
_cell.length_a   1.000
_cell.length_b   1.000
_cell.length_c   1.000
_cell.angle_alpha   90.00
_cell.angle_beta   90.00
_cell.angle_gamma   90.00
#
_symmetry.space_group_name_H-M   'P 1'
#
loop_
_entity.id
_entity.type
_entity.pdbx_description
1 polymer ?
#
loop_
_entity_poly.entity_id
_entity_poly.type
_entity_poly.pdbx_seq_one_letter_code
_entity_poly.pdbx_strand_id
1 'polypeptide(L)'
;MGPKLFKPSIDWSRAFPDSVYWVGKAWTISAICVLAILVLLRYLTPWGRQFWRITRAYFVGPNSVRVWLMLGVLLLSVVLAVRLNVLFSYQGNDMYTALQKAFEGIASGDGTVKRSGVRGFWMSIGVFSVMAVLHVTRVMADIYLTQRFIIAWRVWLTHHLTQDWLDGRAYYRDLFIDETIDNPDQRIQQDVDIFTAGAGGTPNAPSNGTASTLLFGAVQSIISVISFTAILWNLSGTLNIFGVSIPRAMFWTVLVYVFVATVISFII
;
A
#
# COMPACT_ATOMS: atom_id res chain seq x y z
N MET A 1 -45.48 -0.92 8.61
CA MET A 1 -44.11 -1.14 8.06
C MET A 1 -43.62 -2.46 8.63
N GLY A 2 -43.27 -3.45 7.79
CA GLY A 2 -42.74 -4.73 8.26
C GLY A 2 -41.36 -4.56 8.90
N PRO A 3 -40.93 -5.49 9.77
CA PRO A 3 -39.63 -5.40 10.44
C PRO A 3 -38.49 -5.39 9.41
N LYS A 4 -37.59 -4.41 9.54
CA LYS A 4 -36.44 -4.31 8.65
C LYS A 4 -35.42 -5.41 9.03
N LEU A 5 -35.38 -6.46 8.24
CA LEU A 5 -34.42 -7.57 8.38
C LEU A 5 -33.00 -7.13 8.05
N PHE A 6 -32.00 -7.89 8.53
CA PHE A 6 -30.61 -7.68 8.15
C PHE A 6 -30.43 -7.84 6.63
N LYS A 7 -29.73 -6.90 6.04
CA LYS A 7 -29.32 -6.92 4.62
C LYS A 7 -27.85 -6.54 4.55
N PRO A 8 -26.98 -7.33 3.91
CA PRO A 8 -25.57 -7.00 3.75
C PRO A 8 -25.38 -5.74 2.91
N SER A 9 -24.32 -4.99 3.17
CA SER A 9 -23.95 -3.75 2.47
C SER A 9 -23.60 -3.99 1.00
N ILE A 10 -23.02 -5.15 0.72
CA ILE A 10 -22.64 -5.57 -0.63
C ILE A 10 -23.07 -7.02 -0.87
N ASP A 11 -23.23 -7.38 -2.13
CA ASP A 11 -23.47 -8.78 -2.53
C ASP A 11 -22.14 -9.56 -2.50
N TRP A 12 -21.91 -10.29 -1.40
CA TRP A 12 -20.69 -11.06 -1.20
C TRP A 12 -20.47 -12.16 -2.24
N SER A 13 -21.53 -12.62 -2.93
CA SER A 13 -21.39 -13.60 -4.01
C SER A 13 -20.71 -13.01 -5.25
N ARG A 14 -20.89 -11.73 -5.49
CA ARG A 14 -20.28 -10.96 -6.59
C ARG A 14 -19.02 -10.24 -6.19
N ALA A 15 -18.76 -10.08 -4.89
CA ALA A 15 -17.61 -9.31 -4.38
C ALA A 15 -16.26 -9.85 -4.88
N PHE A 16 -16.13 -11.17 -5.10
CA PHE A 16 -14.90 -11.77 -5.62
C PHE A 16 -14.63 -11.40 -7.10
N PRO A 17 -15.53 -11.70 -8.06
CA PRO A 17 -15.30 -11.34 -9.46
C PRO A 17 -15.16 -9.82 -9.66
N ASP A 18 -15.97 -9.01 -8.97
CA ASP A 18 -15.87 -7.54 -9.02
C ASP A 18 -14.52 -7.05 -8.48
N SER A 19 -13.98 -7.72 -7.46
CA SER A 19 -12.66 -7.39 -6.92
C SER A 19 -11.53 -7.74 -7.89
N VAL A 20 -11.60 -8.87 -8.57
CA VAL A 20 -10.60 -9.26 -9.59
C VAL A 20 -10.57 -8.22 -10.72
N TYR A 21 -11.74 -7.84 -11.24
CA TYR A 21 -11.83 -6.82 -12.28
C TYR A 21 -11.28 -5.47 -11.80
N TRP A 22 -11.69 -5.04 -10.59
CA TRP A 22 -11.23 -3.77 -10.02
C TRP A 22 -9.71 -3.76 -9.81
N VAL A 23 -9.14 -4.84 -9.23
CA VAL A 23 -7.71 -5.00 -8.99
C VAL A 23 -6.93 -4.96 -10.31
N GLY A 24 -7.38 -5.69 -11.34
CA GLY A 24 -6.75 -5.68 -12.65
C GLY A 24 -6.72 -4.27 -13.27
N LYS A 25 -7.86 -3.56 -13.24
CA LYS A 25 -7.95 -2.18 -13.73
C LYS A 25 -7.07 -1.22 -12.93
N ALA A 26 -7.12 -1.27 -11.60
CA ALA A 26 -6.34 -0.41 -10.72
C ALA A 26 -4.84 -0.68 -10.88
N TRP A 27 -4.44 -1.95 -10.98
CA TRP A 27 -3.05 -2.33 -11.20
C TRP A 27 -2.50 -1.79 -12.53
N THR A 28 -3.26 -1.93 -13.63
CA THR A 28 -2.85 -1.43 -14.94
C THR A 28 -2.67 0.08 -14.94
N ILE A 29 -3.63 0.82 -14.38
CA ILE A 29 -3.55 2.29 -14.26
C ILE A 29 -2.35 2.68 -13.40
N SER A 30 -2.17 2.04 -12.23
CA SER A 30 -1.06 2.32 -11.33
C SER A 30 0.30 2.01 -11.96
N ALA A 31 0.42 0.91 -12.71
CA ALA A 31 1.65 0.56 -13.42
C ALA A 31 2.02 1.62 -14.47
N ILE A 32 1.05 2.09 -15.26
CA ILE A 32 1.28 3.16 -16.25
C ILE A 32 1.68 4.46 -15.54
N CYS A 33 0.99 4.85 -14.47
CA CYS A 33 1.31 6.06 -13.71
C CYS A 33 2.71 5.99 -13.09
N VAL A 34 3.07 4.87 -12.47
CA VAL A 34 4.41 4.65 -11.88
C VAL A 34 5.49 4.76 -12.95
N LEU A 35 5.32 4.09 -14.09
CA LEU A 35 6.27 4.17 -15.20
C LEU A 35 6.40 5.60 -15.73
N ALA A 36 5.29 6.30 -15.90
CA ALA A 36 5.29 7.71 -16.33
C ALA A 36 6.05 8.60 -15.32
N ILE A 37 5.79 8.43 -14.02
CA ILE A 37 6.48 9.19 -12.96
C ILE A 37 7.99 8.88 -12.97
N LEU A 38 8.40 7.62 -13.09
CA LEU A 38 9.81 7.25 -13.16
C LEU A 38 10.51 7.86 -14.37
N VAL A 39 9.84 7.88 -15.54
CA VAL A 39 10.35 8.52 -16.74
C VAL A 39 10.48 10.04 -16.54
N LEU A 40 9.45 10.69 -15.98
CA LEU A 40 9.49 12.13 -15.69
C LEU A 40 10.59 12.48 -14.71
N LEU A 41 10.75 11.74 -13.62
CA LEU A 41 11.81 11.94 -12.63
C LEU A 41 13.19 11.82 -13.26
N ARG A 42 13.38 10.83 -14.15
CA ARG A 42 14.64 10.66 -14.88
C ARG A 42 15.02 11.89 -15.73
N TYR A 43 14.04 12.52 -16.37
CA TYR A 43 14.31 13.66 -17.27
C TYR A 43 14.32 15.01 -16.54
N LEU A 44 13.44 15.21 -15.56
CA LEU A 44 13.23 16.50 -14.91
C LEU A 44 14.15 16.74 -13.71
N THR A 45 14.61 15.68 -13.00
CA THR A 45 15.36 15.85 -11.77
C THR A 45 16.84 15.44 -11.90
N PRO A 46 17.79 16.19 -11.28
CA PRO A 46 19.20 15.81 -11.24
C PRO A 46 19.41 14.45 -10.55
N TRP A 47 18.76 14.23 -9.40
CA TRP A 47 18.89 12.96 -8.66
C TRP A 47 18.28 11.77 -9.40
N GLY A 48 17.19 11.98 -10.15
CA GLY A 48 16.60 10.93 -10.98
C GLY A 48 17.54 10.49 -12.11
N ARG A 49 18.30 11.41 -12.69
CA ARG A 49 19.36 11.09 -13.67
C ARG A 49 20.52 10.32 -13.03
N GLN A 50 20.93 10.70 -11.81
CA GLN A 50 21.98 10.00 -11.07
C GLN A 50 21.54 8.60 -10.66
N PHE A 51 20.33 8.50 -10.11
CA PHE A 51 19.70 7.21 -9.78
C PHE A 51 19.68 6.27 -11.00
N TRP A 52 19.21 6.77 -12.14
CA TRP A 52 19.16 5.99 -13.38
C TRP A 52 20.54 5.59 -13.87
N ARG A 53 21.56 6.44 -13.72
CA ARG A 53 22.95 6.13 -14.09
C ARG A 53 23.46 4.91 -13.34
N ILE A 54 23.22 4.86 -12.03
CA ILE A 54 23.69 3.79 -11.15
C ILE A 54 22.89 2.49 -11.36
N THR A 55 21.57 2.60 -11.56
CA THR A 55 20.68 1.44 -11.53
C THR A 55 20.29 0.91 -12.91
N ARG A 56 20.56 1.65 -13.98
CA ARG A 56 20.15 1.30 -15.35
C ARG A 56 20.50 -0.14 -15.74
N ALA A 57 21.72 -0.58 -15.44
CA ALA A 57 22.20 -1.89 -15.82
C ALA A 57 21.40 -3.03 -15.14
N TYR A 58 20.83 -2.78 -13.96
CA TYR A 58 19.94 -3.71 -13.27
C TYR A 58 18.56 -3.82 -13.95
N PHE A 59 17.99 -2.68 -14.36
CA PHE A 59 16.65 -2.61 -14.94
C PHE A 59 16.59 -2.88 -16.45
N VAL A 60 17.71 -2.79 -17.15
CA VAL A 60 17.79 -2.98 -18.63
C VAL A 60 18.69 -4.16 -19.00
N GLY A 61 19.39 -4.76 -18.04
CA GLY A 61 20.30 -5.89 -18.25
C GLY A 61 19.60 -7.21 -18.60
N PRO A 62 20.36 -8.31 -18.75
CA PRO A 62 19.85 -9.61 -19.19
C PRO A 62 18.79 -10.20 -18.25
N ASN A 63 18.81 -9.86 -16.97
CA ASN A 63 17.85 -10.28 -15.96
C ASN A 63 16.67 -9.31 -15.76
N SER A 64 16.53 -8.29 -16.60
CA SER A 64 15.55 -7.22 -16.45
C SER A 64 14.10 -7.72 -16.38
N VAL A 65 13.74 -8.74 -17.16
CA VAL A 65 12.39 -9.32 -17.15
C VAL A 65 12.00 -9.80 -15.75
N ARG A 66 12.92 -10.50 -15.05
CA ARG A 66 12.67 -10.97 -13.69
C ARG A 66 12.48 -9.82 -12.71
N VAL A 67 13.27 -8.76 -12.85
CA VAL A 67 13.17 -7.55 -12.02
C VAL A 67 11.82 -6.87 -12.21
N TRP A 68 11.40 -6.65 -13.44
CA TRP A 68 10.12 -6.03 -13.76
C TRP A 68 8.93 -6.89 -13.34
N LEU A 69 9.02 -8.21 -13.48
CA LEU A 69 7.99 -9.13 -12.97
C LEU A 69 7.86 -9.03 -11.44
N MET A 70 8.97 -8.99 -10.71
CA MET A 70 8.93 -8.82 -9.24
C MET A 70 8.31 -7.49 -8.84
N LEU A 71 8.67 -6.39 -9.50
CA LEU A 71 8.06 -5.07 -9.27
C LEU A 71 6.56 -5.08 -9.59
N GLY A 72 6.16 -5.73 -10.68
CA GLY A 72 4.75 -5.89 -11.06
C GLY A 72 3.95 -6.66 -10.01
N VAL A 73 4.52 -7.73 -9.45
CA VAL A 73 3.88 -8.51 -8.38
C VAL A 73 3.82 -7.73 -7.07
N LEU A 74 4.85 -6.98 -6.72
CA LEU A 74 4.83 -6.09 -5.54
C LEU A 74 3.76 -5.00 -5.69
N LEU A 75 3.66 -4.38 -6.85
CA LEU A 75 2.59 -3.41 -7.14
C LEU A 75 1.20 -4.06 -7.06
N LEU A 76 1.05 -5.29 -7.55
CA LEU A 76 -0.20 -6.06 -7.41
C LEU A 76 -0.55 -6.29 -5.94
N SER A 77 0.43 -6.64 -5.09
CA SER A 77 0.24 -6.80 -3.65
C SER A 77 -0.27 -5.52 -2.99
N VAL A 78 0.27 -4.37 -3.36
CA VAL A 78 -0.18 -3.05 -2.87
C VAL A 78 -1.63 -2.77 -3.25
N VAL A 79 -1.99 -2.96 -4.51
CA VAL A 79 -3.38 -2.74 -4.99
C VAL A 79 -4.35 -3.70 -4.30
N LEU A 80 -3.94 -4.97 -4.14
CA LEU A 80 -4.72 -5.97 -3.44
C LEU A 80 -4.91 -5.63 -1.95
N ALA A 81 -3.88 -5.07 -1.29
CA ALA A 81 -3.99 -4.58 0.08
C ALA A 81 -5.09 -3.53 0.23
N VAL A 82 -5.11 -2.53 -0.66
CA VAL A 82 -6.14 -1.48 -0.63
C VAL A 82 -7.53 -2.08 -0.85
N ARG A 83 -7.68 -2.98 -1.81
CA ARG A 83 -8.97 -3.64 -2.06
C ARG A 83 -9.47 -4.44 -0.86
N LEU A 84 -8.59 -5.21 -0.22
CA LEU A 84 -8.93 -5.96 1.00
C LEU A 84 -9.34 -5.01 2.14
N ASN A 85 -8.65 -3.89 2.33
CA ASN A 85 -9.02 -2.91 3.36
C ASN A 85 -10.41 -2.31 3.11
N VAL A 86 -10.75 -2.04 1.84
CA VAL A 86 -12.10 -1.59 1.44
C VAL A 86 -13.15 -2.67 1.78
N LEU A 87 -12.88 -3.92 1.45
CA LEU A 87 -13.80 -5.03 1.76
C LEU A 87 -13.94 -5.25 3.27
N PHE A 88 -12.86 -5.13 4.05
CA PHE A 88 -12.92 -5.17 5.52
C PHE A 88 -13.79 -4.06 6.10
N SER A 89 -13.78 -2.87 5.50
CA SER A 89 -14.65 -1.78 5.91
C SER A 89 -16.14 -2.12 5.73
N TYR A 90 -16.52 -2.72 4.59
CA TYR A 90 -17.89 -3.19 4.37
C TYR A 90 -18.26 -4.35 5.28
N GLN A 91 -17.37 -5.29 5.47
CA GLN A 91 -17.59 -6.44 6.36
C GLN A 91 -17.78 -6.00 7.81
N GLY A 92 -16.97 -5.05 8.29
CA GLY A 92 -17.13 -4.47 9.62
C GLY A 92 -18.51 -3.83 9.81
N ASN A 93 -18.97 -3.04 8.83
CA ASN A 93 -20.29 -2.44 8.84
C ASN A 93 -21.39 -3.50 8.88
N ASP A 94 -21.27 -4.58 8.10
CA ASP A 94 -22.24 -5.68 8.08
C ASP A 94 -22.29 -6.40 9.42
N MET A 95 -21.14 -6.65 10.04
CA MET A 95 -21.05 -7.30 11.34
C MET A 95 -21.74 -6.47 12.44
N TYR A 96 -21.45 -5.17 12.51
CA TYR A 96 -22.08 -4.27 13.49
C TYR A 96 -23.57 -4.10 13.25
N THR A 97 -24.02 -3.99 11.99
CA THR A 97 -25.44 -3.89 11.65
C THR A 97 -26.18 -5.18 11.99
N ALA A 98 -25.58 -6.35 11.75
CA ALA A 98 -26.14 -7.64 12.12
C ALA A 98 -26.30 -7.78 13.63
N LEU A 99 -25.28 -7.36 14.41
CA LEU A 99 -25.30 -7.37 15.87
C LEU A 99 -26.40 -6.42 16.40
N GLN A 100 -26.48 -5.21 15.87
CA GLN A 100 -27.52 -4.23 16.21
C GLN A 100 -28.93 -4.81 15.97
N LYS A 101 -29.15 -5.49 14.84
CA LYS A 101 -30.42 -6.14 14.53
C LYS A 101 -30.73 -7.30 15.47
N ALA A 102 -29.73 -8.07 15.89
CA ALA A 102 -29.91 -9.13 16.87
C ALA A 102 -30.41 -8.55 18.22
N PHE A 103 -29.80 -7.46 18.70
CA PHE A 103 -30.20 -6.79 19.93
C PHE A 103 -31.58 -6.10 19.83
N GLU A 104 -31.87 -5.46 18.68
CA GLU A 104 -33.18 -4.85 18.42
C GLU A 104 -34.30 -5.93 18.49
N GLY A 105 -34.05 -7.11 17.90
CA GLY A 105 -34.98 -8.23 17.95
C GLY A 105 -35.14 -8.80 19.36
N ILE A 106 -34.14 -8.77 20.22
CA ILE A 106 -34.25 -9.16 21.63
C ILE A 106 -35.08 -8.12 22.40
N ALA A 107 -34.80 -6.83 22.22
CA ALA A 107 -35.46 -5.74 22.91
C ALA A 107 -36.96 -5.62 22.53
N SER A 108 -37.28 -5.84 21.25
CA SER A 108 -38.67 -5.77 20.76
C SER A 108 -39.46 -7.07 20.94
N GLY A 109 -38.83 -8.17 21.38
CA GLY A 109 -39.46 -9.50 21.45
C GLY A 109 -39.72 -10.13 20.09
N ASP A 110 -39.22 -9.55 18.99
CA ASP A 110 -39.42 -10.06 17.63
C ASP A 110 -38.38 -11.15 17.28
N GLY A 111 -38.80 -12.39 17.35
CA GLY A 111 -37.97 -13.54 17.03
C GLY A 111 -37.47 -13.60 15.59
N THR A 112 -38.15 -12.95 14.64
CA THR A 112 -37.74 -12.92 13.22
C THR A 112 -36.57 -11.98 13.02
N VAL A 113 -36.62 -10.78 13.60
CA VAL A 113 -35.53 -9.80 13.58
C VAL A 113 -34.28 -10.34 14.29
N LYS A 114 -34.47 -10.96 15.48
CA LYS A 114 -33.38 -11.61 16.23
C LYS A 114 -32.67 -12.68 15.38
N ARG A 115 -33.42 -13.62 14.78
CA ARG A 115 -32.83 -14.68 13.95
C ARG A 115 -32.11 -14.13 12.73
N SER A 116 -32.68 -13.12 12.09
CA SER A 116 -32.04 -12.43 10.96
C SER A 116 -30.71 -11.78 11.34
N GLY A 117 -30.65 -11.09 12.48
CA GLY A 117 -29.44 -10.48 13.00
C GLY A 117 -28.36 -11.52 13.35
N VAL A 118 -28.74 -12.57 14.10
CA VAL A 118 -27.82 -13.67 14.46
C VAL A 118 -27.26 -14.38 13.23
N ARG A 119 -28.11 -14.67 12.23
CA ARG A 119 -27.68 -15.29 10.98
C ARG A 119 -26.73 -14.36 10.22
N GLY A 120 -27.04 -13.06 10.15
CA GLY A 120 -26.18 -12.06 9.53
C GLY A 120 -24.81 -11.96 10.21
N PHE A 121 -24.78 -12.02 11.53
CA PHE A 121 -23.53 -12.01 12.32
C PHE A 121 -22.63 -13.22 11.98
N TRP A 122 -23.15 -14.43 11.99
CA TRP A 122 -22.38 -15.62 11.64
C TRP A 122 -21.93 -15.64 10.18
N MET A 123 -22.74 -15.10 9.27
CA MET A 123 -22.34 -14.91 7.88
C MET A 123 -21.17 -13.93 7.77
N SER A 124 -21.23 -12.81 8.49
CA SER A 124 -20.14 -11.81 8.52
C SER A 124 -18.85 -12.37 9.12
N ILE A 125 -18.94 -13.22 10.15
CA ILE A 125 -17.78 -13.94 10.72
C ILE A 125 -17.17 -14.89 9.67
N GLY A 126 -17.99 -15.63 8.93
CA GLY A 126 -17.50 -16.50 7.86
C GLY A 126 -16.74 -15.72 6.77
N VAL A 127 -17.32 -14.63 6.30
CA VAL A 127 -16.66 -13.71 5.32
C VAL A 127 -15.36 -13.15 5.89
N PHE A 128 -15.38 -12.69 7.15
CA PHE A 128 -14.19 -12.20 7.84
C PHE A 128 -13.07 -13.24 7.87
N SER A 129 -13.39 -14.48 8.23
CA SER A 129 -12.40 -15.56 8.33
C SER A 129 -11.70 -15.83 6.99
N VAL A 130 -12.47 -15.88 5.89
CA VAL A 130 -11.90 -16.04 4.55
C VAL A 130 -11.01 -14.85 4.18
N MET A 131 -11.48 -13.64 4.41
CA MET A 131 -10.71 -12.41 4.11
C MET A 131 -9.45 -12.30 4.98
N ALA A 132 -9.53 -12.71 6.26
CA ALA A 132 -8.38 -12.71 7.16
C ALA A 132 -7.28 -13.67 6.68
N VAL A 133 -7.64 -14.87 6.27
CA VAL A 133 -6.68 -15.84 5.68
C VAL A 133 -6.02 -15.27 4.42
N LEU A 134 -6.82 -14.70 3.52
CA LEU A 134 -6.30 -14.05 2.30
C LEU A 134 -5.36 -12.88 2.64
N HIS A 135 -5.74 -12.06 3.61
CA HIS A 135 -4.92 -10.92 4.05
C HIS A 135 -3.59 -11.37 4.65
N VAL A 136 -3.61 -12.32 5.57
CA VAL A 136 -2.38 -12.86 6.20
C VAL A 136 -1.48 -13.49 5.16
N THR A 137 -2.02 -14.32 4.27
CA THR A 137 -1.25 -14.95 3.18
C THR A 137 -0.60 -13.89 2.28
N ARG A 138 -1.36 -12.85 1.90
CA ARG A 138 -0.83 -11.71 1.14
C ARG A 138 0.30 -11.00 1.88
N VAL A 139 0.14 -10.70 3.18
CA VAL A 139 1.16 -10.03 3.99
C VAL A 139 2.44 -10.86 4.05
N MET A 140 2.34 -12.17 4.28
CA MET A 140 3.51 -13.06 4.30
C MET A 140 4.22 -13.11 2.94
N ALA A 141 3.44 -13.22 1.86
CA ALA A 141 3.99 -13.19 0.51
C ALA A 141 4.66 -11.84 0.18
N ASP A 142 4.06 -10.74 0.60
CA ASP A 142 4.58 -9.39 0.40
C ASP A 142 5.92 -9.19 1.10
N ILE A 143 6.03 -9.59 2.38
CA ILE A 143 7.27 -9.56 3.14
C ILE A 143 8.35 -10.39 2.45
N TYR A 144 8.04 -11.63 2.08
CA TYR A 144 8.99 -12.52 1.41
C TYR A 144 9.50 -11.95 0.07
N LEU A 145 8.58 -11.48 -0.77
CA LEU A 145 8.92 -10.94 -2.09
C LEU A 145 9.73 -9.64 -1.99
N THR A 146 9.35 -8.75 -1.06
CA THR A 146 10.06 -7.50 -0.81
C THR A 146 11.49 -7.76 -0.35
N GLN A 147 11.68 -8.65 0.63
CA GLN A 147 13.01 -9.02 1.11
C GLN A 147 13.85 -9.66 0.00
N ARG A 148 13.27 -10.55 -0.77
CA ARG A 148 13.95 -11.19 -1.90
C ARG A 148 14.37 -10.17 -2.96
N PHE A 149 13.54 -9.18 -3.24
CA PHE A 149 13.86 -8.10 -4.18
C PHE A 149 15.00 -7.23 -3.66
N ILE A 150 14.95 -6.79 -2.40
CA ILE A 150 15.98 -5.96 -1.76
C ILE A 150 17.33 -6.69 -1.75
N ILE A 151 17.35 -7.95 -1.33
CA ILE A 151 18.59 -8.76 -1.28
C ILE A 151 19.17 -8.93 -2.69
N ALA A 152 18.35 -9.27 -3.69
CA ALA A 152 18.81 -9.46 -5.06
C ALA A 152 19.38 -8.15 -5.64
N TRP A 153 18.75 -7.03 -5.36
CA TRP A 153 19.22 -5.71 -5.82
C TRP A 153 20.51 -5.30 -5.11
N ARG A 154 20.60 -5.51 -3.80
CA ARG A 154 21.79 -5.24 -3.00
C ARG A 154 23.00 -6.05 -3.49
N VAL A 155 22.84 -7.35 -3.66
CA VAL A 155 23.91 -8.24 -4.17
C VAL A 155 24.40 -7.80 -5.54
N TRP A 156 23.46 -7.49 -6.44
CA TRP A 156 23.82 -6.99 -7.77
C TRP A 156 24.55 -5.66 -7.72
N LEU A 157 24.05 -4.70 -6.94
CA LEU A 157 24.63 -3.36 -6.86
C LEU A 157 26.02 -3.38 -6.20
N THR A 158 26.20 -4.14 -5.12
CA THR A 158 27.51 -4.34 -4.48
C THR A 158 28.51 -4.91 -5.46
N HIS A 159 28.13 -5.97 -6.19
CA HIS A 159 29.01 -6.60 -7.17
C HIS A 159 29.36 -5.63 -8.32
N HIS A 160 28.40 -4.89 -8.83
CA HIS A 160 28.59 -3.92 -9.91
C HIS A 160 29.54 -2.79 -9.50
N LEU A 161 29.31 -2.18 -8.35
CA LEU A 161 30.16 -1.10 -7.85
C LEU A 161 31.58 -1.59 -7.48
N THR A 162 31.69 -2.78 -6.92
CA THR A 162 33.01 -3.39 -6.61
C THR A 162 33.78 -3.69 -7.90
N GLN A 163 33.12 -4.19 -8.94
CA GLN A 163 33.76 -4.39 -10.24
C GLN A 163 34.22 -3.07 -10.85
N ASP A 164 33.36 -2.06 -10.88
CA ASP A 164 33.71 -0.73 -11.40
C ASP A 164 34.90 -0.11 -10.64
N TRP A 165 34.98 -0.34 -9.32
CA TRP A 165 36.08 0.15 -8.50
C TRP A 165 37.40 -0.59 -8.77
N LEU A 166 37.34 -1.89 -9.01
CA LEU A 166 38.53 -2.71 -9.34
C LEU A 166 38.97 -2.54 -10.81
N ASP A 167 38.00 -2.38 -11.72
CA ASP A 167 38.25 -2.19 -13.13
C ASP A 167 38.93 -0.83 -13.39
N GLY A 168 39.87 -0.81 -14.31
CA GLY A 168 40.60 0.41 -14.66
C GLY A 168 41.55 0.92 -13.55
N ARG A 169 41.80 0.11 -12.52
CA ARG A 169 42.67 0.46 -11.38
C ARG A 169 42.20 1.74 -10.66
N ALA A 170 40.88 1.96 -10.55
CA ALA A 170 40.31 3.13 -9.90
C ALA A 170 40.77 3.21 -8.43
N TYR A 171 40.84 2.08 -7.71
CA TYR A 171 41.37 1.98 -6.35
C TYR A 171 42.79 2.53 -6.19
N TYR A 172 43.64 2.31 -7.21
CA TYR A 172 45.03 2.81 -7.18
C TYR A 172 45.09 4.32 -7.43
N ARG A 173 44.30 4.81 -8.38
CA ARG A 173 44.26 6.26 -8.67
C ARG A 173 43.70 7.06 -7.51
N ASP A 174 42.66 6.57 -6.86
CA ASP A 174 42.00 7.19 -5.72
C ASP A 174 42.98 7.29 -4.52
N LEU A 175 43.78 6.23 -4.27
CA LEU A 175 44.75 6.19 -3.20
C LEU A 175 45.95 7.12 -3.41
N PHE A 176 46.42 7.36 -4.65
CA PHE A 176 47.69 8.02 -4.94
C PHE A 176 47.55 9.37 -5.67
N ILE A 177 46.39 9.69 -6.23
CA ILE A 177 46.23 10.89 -7.06
C ILE A 177 45.20 11.88 -6.48
N ASP A 178 44.07 11.38 -6.01
CA ASP A 178 42.94 12.25 -5.69
C ASP A 178 42.52 12.29 -4.21
N GLU A 179 42.91 11.33 -3.36
CA GLU A 179 42.53 11.21 -1.91
C GLU A 179 41.06 11.63 -1.59
N THR A 180 40.16 11.50 -2.55
CA THR A 180 38.84 12.15 -2.51
C THR A 180 37.78 11.32 -1.75
N ILE A 181 38.02 10.04 -1.57
CA ILE A 181 37.06 9.13 -0.94
C ILE A 181 37.69 8.37 0.22
N ASP A 182 37.27 8.70 1.43
CA ASP A 182 37.66 7.96 2.63
C ASP A 182 36.98 6.61 2.73
N ASN A 183 37.76 5.53 2.89
CA ASN A 183 37.30 4.15 3.07
C ASN A 183 36.27 3.69 2.03
N PRO A 184 36.61 3.57 0.75
CA PRO A 184 35.66 3.27 -0.34
C PRO A 184 34.98 1.90 -0.19
N ASP A 185 35.64 0.92 0.41
CA ASP A 185 35.10 -0.41 0.74
C ASP A 185 33.95 -0.33 1.74
N GLN A 186 34.10 0.45 2.81
CA GLN A 186 33.03 0.69 3.78
C GLN A 186 31.87 1.45 3.17
N ARG A 187 32.14 2.44 2.31
CA ARG A 187 31.08 3.18 1.60
C ARG A 187 30.31 2.28 0.65
N ILE A 188 30.97 1.44 -0.13
CA ILE A 188 30.27 0.46 -0.97
C ILE A 188 29.36 -0.44 -0.12
N GLN A 189 29.81 -0.88 1.06
CA GLN A 189 29.00 -1.70 1.93
C GLN A 189 27.84 -0.95 2.58
N GLN A 190 28.11 0.22 3.18
CA GLN A 190 27.14 0.97 3.98
C GLN A 190 26.16 1.75 3.11
N ASP A 191 26.65 2.45 2.09
CA ASP A 191 25.80 3.28 1.23
C ASP A 191 24.89 2.41 0.36
N VAL A 192 25.35 1.23 -0.09
CA VAL A 192 24.50 0.27 -0.78
C VAL A 192 23.43 -0.30 0.15
N ASP A 193 23.76 -0.57 1.42
CA ASP A 193 22.77 -1.00 2.40
C ASP A 193 21.70 0.07 2.65
N ILE A 194 22.13 1.28 2.90
CA ILE A 194 21.25 2.44 3.08
C ILE A 194 20.39 2.67 1.83
N PHE A 195 20.98 2.60 0.64
CA PHE A 195 20.28 2.83 -0.61
C PHE A 195 19.24 1.77 -0.93
N THR A 196 19.54 0.51 -0.63
CA THR A 196 18.65 -0.62 -0.95
C THR A 196 17.64 -0.94 0.16
N ALA A 197 18.05 -0.83 1.43
CA ALA A 197 17.21 -1.17 2.59
C ALA A 197 16.61 0.04 3.31
N GLY A 198 17.17 1.22 3.09
CA GLY A 198 16.70 2.47 3.68
C GLY A 198 17.49 2.93 4.91
N ALA A 199 17.87 4.20 4.91
CA ALA A 199 18.57 4.84 6.00
C ALA A 199 17.75 4.79 7.29
N GLY A 200 18.30 4.16 8.33
CA GLY A 200 17.75 4.20 9.67
C GLY A 200 16.60 3.24 9.97
N GLY A 201 16.26 2.33 9.06
CA GLY A 201 15.36 1.23 9.35
C GLY A 201 16.04 0.20 10.26
N THR A 202 15.36 -0.29 11.28
CA THR A 202 15.83 -1.47 12.01
C THR A 202 15.98 -2.62 11.01
N PRO A 203 17.07 -3.43 11.09
CA PRO A 203 17.33 -4.52 10.15
C PRO A 203 16.17 -5.51 9.97
N ASN A 204 15.21 -5.50 10.89
CA ASN A 204 14.08 -6.40 10.96
C ASN A 204 12.73 -5.77 10.59
N ALA A 205 12.70 -4.52 10.12
CA ALA A 205 11.46 -3.91 9.64
C ALA A 205 11.35 -4.10 8.11
N PRO A 206 10.55 -5.06 7.63
CA PRO A 206 10.49 -5.44 6.21
C PRO A 206 9.91 -4.35 5.29
N SER A 207 9.38 -3.27 5.87
CA SER A 207 8.71 -2.19 5.15
C SER A 207 9.55 -0.92 4.94
N ASN A 208 10.79 -0.88 5.41
CA ASN A 208 11.57 0.36 5.47
C ASN A 208 12.64 0.51 4.37
N GLY A 209 12.52 -0.17 3.27
CA GLY A 209 13.34 0.11 2.09
C GLY A 209 13.00 1.47 1.50
N THR A 210 13.96 2.41 1.44
CA THR A 210 13.70 3.80 1.03
C THR A 210 13.09 3.89 -0.36
N ALA A 211 13.61 3.13 -1.33
CA ALA A 211 13.11 3.16 -2.70
C ALA A 211 11.77 2.43 -2.85
N SER A 212 11.59 1.27 -2.19
CA SER A 212 10.32 0.53 -2.22
C SER A 212 9.25 1.23 -1.41
N THR A 213 9.58 1.76 -0.22
CA THR A 213 8.61 2.46 0.64
C THR A 213 8.15 3.77 0.03
N LEU A 214 9.03 4.58 -0.53
CA LEU A 214 8.64 5.83 -1.18
C LEU A 214 7.78 5.57 -2.40
N LEU A 215 8.17 4.66 -3.28
CA LEU A 215 7.45 4.40 -4.52
C LEU A 215 6.12 3.69 -4.24
N PHE A 216 6.15 2.54 -3.56
CA PHE A 216 4.96 1.73 -3.31
C PHE A 216 4.08 2.33 -2.22
N GLY A 217 4.66 2.97 -1.20
CA GLY A 217 3.90 3.68 -0.17
C GLY A 217 3.15 4.89 -0.74
N ALA A 218 3.74 5.65 -1.65
CA ALA A 218 3.06 6.74 -2.34
C ALA A 218 1.90 6.21 -3.20
N VAL A 219 2.12 5.14 -3.97
CA VAL A 219 1.07 4.50 -4.78
C VAL A 219 -0.06 3.99 -3.88
N GLN A 220 0.28 3.29 -2.79
CA GLN A 220 -0.71 2.80 -1.81
C GLN A 220 -1.53 3.95 -1.22
N SER A 221 -0.88 5.04 -0.82
CA SER A 221 -1.55 6.21 -0.24
C SER A 221 -2.52 6.85 -1.22
N ILE A 222 -2.11 7.05 -2.47
CA ILE A 222 -2.98 7.63 -3.51
C ILE A 222 -4.20 6.75 -3.78
N ILE A 223 -3.99 5.44 -3.99
CA ILE A 223 -5.10 4.50 -4.25
C ILE A 223 -6.03 4.42 -3.04
N SER A 224 -5.47 4.40 -1.82
CA SER A 224 -6.26 4.39 -0.58
C SER A 224 -7.11 5.65 -0.46
N VAL A 225 -6.53 6.82 -0.64
CA VAL A 225 -7.27 8.10 -0.58
C VAL A 225 -8.43 8.10 -1.57
N ILE A 226 -8.19 7.72 -2.83
CA ILE A 226 -9.24 7.67 -3.85
C ILE A 226 -10.34 6.67 -3.46
N SER A 227 -9.97 5.48 -3.02
CA SER A 227 -10.91 4.40 -2.69
C SER A 227 -11.75 4.71 -1.45
N PHE A 228 -11.12 5.20 -0.38
CA PHE A 228 -11.84 5.54 0.85
C PHE A 228 -12.64 6.82 0.73
N THR A 229 -12.19 7.78 -0.07
CA THR A 229 -12.97 8.99 -0.41
C THR A 229 -14.27 8.61 -1.10
N ALA A 230 -14.24 7.70 -2.06
CA ALA A 230 -15.44 7.21 -2.75
C ALA A 230 -16.43 6.52 -1.79
N ILE A 231 -15.92 5.71 -0.85
CA ILE A 231 -16.75 5.05 0.18
C ILE A 231 -17.38 6.11 1.09
N LEU A 232 -16.55 7.00 1.62
CA LEU A 232 -17.00 8.05 2.55
C LEU A 232 -18.04 8.97 1.91
N TRP A 233 -17.87 9.28 0.63
CA TRP A 233 -18.83 10.06 -0.14
C TRP A 233 -20.20 9.37 -0.27
N ASN A 234 -20.22 8.07 -0.45
CA ASN A 234 -21.45 7.28 -0.57
C ASN A 234 -22.10 6.98 0.79
N LEU A 235 -21.30 6.78 1.85
CA LEU A 235 -21.81 6.50 3.20
C LEU A 235 -22.27 7.76 3.95
N SER A 236 -21.75 8.93 3.56
CA SER A 236 -21.99 10.16 4.30
C SER A 236 -23.41 10.68 4.10
N GLY A 237 -24.20 10.64 5.17
CA GLY A 237 -25.54 11.24 5.23
C GLY A 237 -25.52 12.76 5.42
N THR A 238 -26.70 13.37 5.38
CA THR A 238 -26.90 14.78 5.75
C THR A 238 -26.98 14.91 7.28
N LEU A 239 -26.20 15.82 7.82
CA LEU A 239 -26.25 16.16 9.24
C LEU A 239 -26.89 17.53 9.40
N ASN A 240 -27.92 17.62 10.24
CA ASN A 240 -28.58 18.88 10.57
C ASN A 240 -28.08 19.39 11.94
N ILE A 241 -27.32 20.49 11.93
CA ILE A 241 -26.84 21.15 13.14
C ILE A 241 -27.36 22.59 13.16
N PHE A 242 -28.07 22.96 14.22
CA PHE A 242 -28.63 24.32 14.43
C PHE A 242 -29.45 24.86 13.22
N GLY A 243 -30.21 24.00 12.53
CA GLY A 243 -31.03 24.40 11.39
C GLY A 243 -30.28 24.48 10.04
N VAL A 244 -28.98 24.23 10.03
CA VAL A 244 -28.18 24.14 8.80
C VAL A 244 -28.01 22.67 8.41
N SER A 245 -28.46 22.30 7.23
CA SER A 245 -28.27 20.96 6.65
C SER A 245 -26.95 20.90 5.92
N ILE A 246 -26.01 20.14 6.47
CA ILE A 246 -24.71 19.89 5.83
C ILE A 246 -24.82 18.56 5.06
N PRO A 247 -24.88 18.57 3.73
CA PRO A 247 -24.87 17.35 2.95
C PRO A 247 -23.49 16.70 3.05
N ARG A 248 -23.48 15.36 3.26
CA ARG A 248 -22.23 14.57 3.34
C ARG A 248 -21.28 15.03 4.46
N ALA A 249 -21.84 15.29 5.64
CA ALA A 249 -21.12 15.86 6.77
C ALA A 249 -19.88 15.04 7.18
N MET A 250 -19.93 13.70 7.18
CA MET A 250 -18.78 12.86 7.52
C MET A 250 -17.59 13.09 6.57
N PHE A 251 -17.83 13.27 5.27
CA PHE A 251 -16.77 13.57 4.31
C PHE A 251 -16.06 14.88 4.66
N TRP A 252 -16.82 15.96 4.88
CA TRP A 252 -16.25 17.25 5.23
C TRP A 252 -15.54 17.24 6.59
N THR A 253 -16.08 16.53 7.58
CA THR A 253 -15.46 16.40 8.90
C THR A 253 -14.09 15.71 8.81
N VAL A 254 -13.98 14.63 8.04
CA VAL A 254 -12.69 13.93 7.85
C VAL A 254 -11.70 14.83 7.12
N LEU A 255 -12.14 15.56 6.09
CA LEU A 255 -11.28 16.47 5.33
C LEU A 255 -10.71 17.58 6.21
N VAL A 256 -11.57 18.22 7.02
CA VAL A 256 -11.17 19.25 7.99
C VAL A 256 -10.22 18.65 9.03
N TYR A 257 -10.53 17.47 9.56
CA TYR A 257 -9.67 16.80 10.53
C TYR A 257 -8.26 16.55 9.96
N VAL A 258 -8.16 15.99 8.75
CA VAL A 258 -6.87 15.72 8.10
C VAL A 258 -6.10 17.02 7.88
N PHE A 259 -6.76 18.08 7.42
CA PHE A 259 -6.13 19.39 7.23
C PHE A 259 -5.58 19.96 8.55
N VAL A 260 -6.41 19.98 9.60
CA VAL A 260 -6.01 20.49 10.93
C VAL A 260 -4.88 19.64 11.51
N ALA A 261 -4.99 18.31 11.47
CA ALA A 261 -3.94 17.42 11.96
C ALA A 261 -2.62 17.63 11.22
N THR A 262 -2.66 17.83 9.89
CA THR A 262 -1.47 18.11 9.09
C THR A 262 -0.85 19.45 9.49
N VAL A 263 -1.64 20.51 9.61
CA VAL A 263 -1.14 21.84 10.04
C VAL A 263 -0.49 21.77 11.43
N ILE A 264 -1.15 21.11 12.38
CA ILE A 264 -0.61 20.93 13.74
C ILE A 264 0.71 20.15 13.69
N SER A 265 0.79 19.09 12.89
CA SER A 265 2.01 18.28 12.73
C SER A 265 3.18 19.03 12.11
N PHE A 266 2.92 20.11 11.37
CA PHE A 266 3.98 20.98 10.83
C PHE A 266 4.42 22.09 11.81
N ILE A 267 3.57 22.41 12.81
CA ILE A 267 3.87 23.47 13.80
C ILE A 267 4.64 22.90 15.00
N ILE A 268 4.43 21.64 15.34
CA ILE A 268 5.12 20.93 16.44
C ILE A 268 6.43 20.32 15.91
#